data_d98ed385d0608e9c9740d838ad17a471
#
_entry.id   d98ed385d0608e9c9740d838ad17a471
#
_cell.length_a   1.000
_cell.length_b   1.000
_cell.length_c   1.000
_cell.angle_alpha   90.00
_cell.angle_beta   90.00
_cell.angle_gamma   90.00
#
_symmetry.space_group_name_H-M   'P 1'
#
loop_
_entity.id
_entity.type
_entity.pdbx_description
1 polymer ?
#
loop_
_entity_poly.entity_id
_entity_poly.type
_entity_poly.pdbx_seq_one_letter_code
_entity_poly.pdbx_strand_id
1 'polypeptide(L)'
;FQEARRQGAHVHGPCVNRSNYLTTLHQEKDIYMGFIHMTDFEERAATRIVAERNKNGDYLDLTDFVNRLSISVEQLRILIRIGAFRFSGKTRQALLWEVHQLLGTAKKSQPKADLFGPTVKEFKLPKLDQNPLLEILDQRLILGFPLCSPFELVKKMPEELTFVNQFNELVGKKVRMVGYLVTIKNTRTSNRKMMQFGTFVDAHGEWIDTVHFPPVVARYPFRGKGCYWIEGKTVEEFGYVTVEVTYLQKLDDLQVEDV
;
A
#
# COMPACT_ATOMS: atom_id res chain seq x y z
N PHE A 1 -8.03 5.81 -3.07
CA PHE A 1 -7.70 4.56 -3.80
C PHE A 1 -8.64 3.41 -3.43
N GLN A 2 -9.00 3.19 -2.15
CA GLN A 2 -9.91 2.10 -1.76
C GLN A 2 -11.29 2.25 -2.41
N GLU A 3 -11.85 3.46 -2.43
CA GLU A 3 -13.13 3.72 -3.10
C GLU A 3 -13.04 3.47 -4.62
N ALA A 4 -11.95 3.84 -5.26
CA ALA A 4 -11.74 3.55 -6.67
C ALA A 4 -11.72 2.03 -6.96
N ARG A 5 -11.08 1.24 -6.08
CA ARG A 5 -11.11 -0.23 -6.19
C ARG A 5 -12.51 -0.79 -6.01
N ARG A 6 -13.29 -0.27 -5.05
CA ARG A 6 -14.69 -0.67 -4.85
C ARG A 6 -15.54 -0.40 -6.09
N GLN A 7 -15.24 0.66 -6.82
CA GLN A 7 -15.87 0.99 -8.10
C GLN A 7 -15.29 0.19 -9.30
N GLY A 8 -14.44 -0.79 -9.04
CA GLY A 8 -13.89 -1.69 -10.05
C GLY A 8 -12.64 -1.15 -10.77
N ALA A 9 -11.97 -0.11 -10.23
CA ALA A 9 -10.71 0.36 -10.77
C ALA A 9 -9.53 -0.51 -10.31
N HIS A 10 -8.59 -0.74 -11.23
CA HIS A 10 -7.32 -1.40 -10.95
C HIS A 10 -6.29 -0.34 -10.53
N VAL A 11 -5.88 -0.36 -9.27
CA VAL A 11 -4.89 0.58 -8.75
C VAL A 11 -3.50 -0.05 -8.78
N HIS A 12 -2.64 0.51 -9.63
CA HIS A 12 -1.26 0.10 -9.81
C HIS A 12 -0.30 1.03 -9.05
N GLY A 13 0.74 0.46 -8.45
CA GLY A 13 1.83 1.22 -7.88
C GLY A 13 2.59 2.04 -8.94
N PRO A 14 3.47 2.97 -8.50
CA PRO A 14 4.29 3.76 -9.40
C PRO A 14 5.06 2.90 -10.40
N CYS A 15 5.15 3.36 -11.65
CA CYS A 15 5.85 2.69 -12.74
C CYS A 15 6.54 3.72 -13.64
N VAL A 16 7.82 3.54 -13.94
CA VAL A 16 8.57 4.51 -14.76
C VAL A 16 8.00 4.67 -16.16
N ASN A 17 7.33 3.62 -16.69
CA ASN A 17 6.74 3.62 -18.03
C ASN A 17 5.27 4.07 -18.06
N ARG A 18 4.58 4.20 -16.92
CA ARG A 18 3.14 4.50 -16.91
C ARG A 18 2.78 5.69 -16.01
N SER A 19 3.50 5.88 -14.90
CA SER A 19 3.18 6.94 -13.96
C SER A 19 3.66 8.31 -14.45
N ASN A 20 2.89 9.34 -14.11
CA ASN A 20 3.31 10.73 -14.18
C ASN A 20 3.61 11.25 -12.77
N TYR A 21 3.95 12.53 -12.64
CA TYR A 21 4.11 13.13 -11.32
C TYR A 21 2.81 13.03 -10.52
N LEU A 22 1.68 13.42 -11.10
CA LEU A 22 0.36 13.22 -10.54
C LEU A 22 -0.20 11.84 -10.94
N THR A 23 -1.12 11.32 -10.13
CA THR A 23 -1.87 10.09 -10.45
C THR A 23 -2.67 10.26 -11.74
N THR A 24 -2.65 9.25 -12.59
CA THR A 24 -3.34 9.26 -13.89
C THR A 24 -4.23 8.04 -14.05
N LEU A 25 -5.35 8.25 -14.73
CA LEU A 25 -6.26 7.19 -15.17
C LEU A 25 -5.90 6.79 -16.60
N HIS A 26 -5.72 5.50 -16.83
CA HIS A 26 -5.51 4.89 -18.13
C HIS A 26 -6.66 3.92 -18.44
N GLN A 27 -7.11 3.90 -19.69
CA GLN A 27 -8.10 2.93 -20.19
C GLN A 27 -9.31 2.75 -19.26
N GLU A 28 -9.90 3.88 -18.81
CA GLU A 28 -11.11 3.97 -17.99
C GLU A 28 -11.04 3.34 -16.58
N LYS A 29 -10.20 2.32 -16.36
CA LYS A 29 -10.16 1.56 -15.09
C LYS A 29 -8.79 1.44 -14.45
N ASP A 30 -7.71 1.63 -15.21
CA ASP A 30 -6.35 1.47 -14.70
C ASP A 30 -5.82 2.79 -14.12
N ILE A 31 -5.64 2.86 -12.83
CA ILE A 31 -5.08 4.00 -12.11
C ILE A 31 -3.62 3.72 -11.81
N TYR A 32 -2.71 4.48 -12.43
CA TYR A 32 -1.30 4.46 -12.07
C TYR A 32 -1.00 5.56 -11.07
N MET A 33 -0.53 5.16 -9.88
CA MET A 33 -0.16 6.11 -8.83
C MET A 33 0.97 7.02 -9.31
N GLY A 34 0.81 8.33 -9.09
CA GLY A 34 1.82 9.32 -9.39
C GLY A 34 3.01 9.27 -8.45
N PHE A 35 4.17 9.75 -8.94
CA PHE A 35 5.38 9.84 -8.13
C PHE A 35 5.25 10.78 -6.93
N ILE A 36 4.28 11.72 -6.94
CA ILE A 36 3.96 12.62 -5.84
C ILE A 36 3.64 11.89 -4.53
N HIS A 37 3.17 10.64 -4.60
CA HIS A 37 2.84 9.84 -3.41
C HIS A 37 4.06 9.16 -2.78
N MET A 38 5.24 9.26 -3.40
CA MET A 38 6.45 8.58 -2.92
C MET A 38 7.21 9.47 -1.95
N THR A 39 7.33 9.03 -0.71
CA THR A 39 8.15 9.70 0.32
C THR A 39 9.61 9.75 -0.13
N ASP A 40 10.27 10.86 0.10
CA ASP A 40 11.68 11.14 -0.23
C ASP A 40 12.03 11.02 -1.72
N PHE A 41 11.02 11.00 -2.61
CA PHE A 41 11.24 11.00 -4.04
C PHE A 41 11.16 12.42 -4.61
N GLU A 42 12.22 12.84 -5.30
CA GLU A 42 12.35 14.19 -5.80
C GLU A 42 11.43 14.48 -7.00
N GLU A 43 10.69 15.58 -6.95
CA GLU A 43 9.86 16.04 -8.07
C GLU A 43 10.67 16.24 -9.36
N ARG A 44 11.91 16.73 -9.22
CA ARG A 44 12.83 16.91 -10.37
C ARG A 44 13.15 15.56 -11.04
N ALA A 45 13.34 14.50 -10.26
CA ALA A 45 13.58 13.17 -10.78
C ALA A 45 12.35 12.66 -11.53
N ALA A 46 11.15 12.81 -10.93
CA ALA A 46 9.89 12.45 -11.56
C ALA A 46 9.65 13.16 -12.90
N THR A 47 9.85 14.48 -12.92
CA THR A 47 9.68 15.29 -14.14
C THR A 47 10.64 14.85 -15.24
N ARG A 48 11.90 14.56 -14.93
CA ARG A 48 12.89 14.08 -15.89
C ARG A 48 12.54 12.70 -16.42
N ILE A 49 12.06 11.78 -15.59
CA ILE A 49 11.61 10.45 -16.01
C ILE A 49 10.49 10.57 -17.06
N VAL A 50 9.50 11.41 -16.77
CA VAL A 50 8.35 11.60 -17.66
C VAL A 50 8.76 12.28 -18.96
N ALA A 51 9.59 13.34 -18.90
CA ALA A 51 10.07 14.07 -20.07
C ALA A 51 10.89 13.17 -21.02
N GLU A 52 11.81 12.37 -20.44
CA GLU A 52 12.68 11.48 -21.20
C GLU A 52 11.87 10.36 -21.87
N ARG A 53 10.92 9.75 -21.15
CA ARG A 53 9.99 8.77 -21.69
C ARG A 53 9.15 9.32 -22.83
N ASN A 54 8.61 10.52 -22.67
CA ASN A 54 7.78 11.16 -23.71
C ASN A 54 8.57 11.48 -24.98
N LYS A 55 9.87 11.75 -24.86
CA LYS A 55 10.75 12.06 -25.98
C LYS A 55 11.26 10.82 -26.71
N ASN A 56 11.68 9.81 -25.96
CA ASN A 56 12.46 8.68 -26.49
C ASN A 56 11.75 7.32 -26.30
N GLY A 57 10.49 7.32 -25.87
CA GLY A 57 9.69 6.11 -25.65
C GLY A 57 9.94 5.42 -24.32
N ASP A 58 9.21 4.33 -24.08
CA ASP A 58 9.27 3.54 -22.84
C ASP A 58 10.71 3.04 -22.56
N TYR A 59 11.04 2.92 -21.30
CA TYR A 59 12.30 2.32 -20.85
C TYR A 59 12.24 0.81 -21.05
N LEU A 60 13.30 0.23 -21.62
CA LEU A 60 13.38 -1.21 -21.87
C LEU A 60 13.69 -2.01 -20.61
N ASP A 61 14.63 -1.53 -19.82
CA ASP A 61 15.08 -2.14 -18.56
C ASP A 61 15.78 -1.10 -17.67
N LEU A 62 16.39 -1.57 -16.56
CA LEU A 62 17.12 -0.72 -15.63
C LEU A 62 18.37 -0.11 -16.27
N THR A 63 19.08 -0.85 -17.11
CA THR A 63 20.31 -0.40 -17.78
C THR A 63 19.99 0.74 -18.75
N ASP A 64 18.96 0.56 -19.59
CA ASP A 64 18.46 1.62 -20.49
C ASP A 64 18.06 2.87 -19.69
N PHE A 65 17.33 2.69 -18.59
CA PHE A 65 16.93 3.78 -17.72
C PHE A 65 18.11 4.59 -17.18
N VAL A 66 19.12 3.89 -16.62
CA VAL A 66 20.33 4.55 -16.04
C VAL A 66 21.17 5.22 -17.12
N ASN A 67 21.26 4.68 -18.32
CA ASN A 67 22.00 5.27 -19.44
C ASN A 67 21.31 6.55 -19.96
N ARG A 68 19.97 6.58 -19.95
CA ARG A 68 19.20 7.74 -20.43
C ARG A 68 19.05 8.83 -19.39
N LEU A 69 19.10 8.48 -18.09
CA LEU A 69 18.87 9.41 -16.99
C LEU A 69 20.02 9.39 -15.98
N SER A 70 20.60 10.56 -15.72
CA SER A 70 21.45 10.75 -14.54
C SER A 70 20.55 10.92 -13.31
N ILE A 71 20.38 9.86 -12.53
CA ILE A 71 19.58 9.83 -11.28
C ILE A 71 20.48 9.39 -10.11
N SER A 72 20.22 9.88 -8.91
CA SER A 72 20.99 9.45 -7.74
C SER A 72 20.66 8.01 -7.36
N VAL A 73 21.62 7.35 -6.68
CA VAL A 73 21.47 5.95 -6.22
C VAL A 73 20.29 5.82 -5.27
N GLU A 74 20.09 6.81 -4.42
CA GLU A 74 19.02 6.87 -3.44
C GLU A 74 17.67 6.90 -4.14
N GLN A 75 17.49 7.76 -5.13
CA GLN A 75 16.24 7.86 -5.91
C GLN A 75 15.98 6.57 -6.71
N LEU A 76 17.04 5.98 -7.28
CA LEU A 76 16.95 4.72 -8.00
C LEU A 76 16.52 3.56 -7.08
N ARG A 77 17.07 3.50 -5.86
CA ARG A 77 16.66 2.51 -4.85
C ARG A 77 15.19 2.64 -4.47
N ILE A 78 14.68 3.87 -4.31
CA ILE A 78 13.26 4.10 -4.01
C ILE A 78 12.39 3.53 -5.15
N LEU A 79 12.73 3.81 -6.41
CA LEU A 79 12.02 3.28 -7.58
C LEU A 79 12.03 1.74 -7.62
N ILE A 80 13.15 1.12 -7.33
CA ILE A 80 13.26 -0.34 -7.32
C ILE A 80 12.44 -0.94 -6.18
N ARG A 81 12.57 -0.39 -4.96
CA ARG A 81 11.84 -0.87 -3.77
C ARG A 81 10.33 -0.78 -3.95
N ILE A 82 9.80 0.27 -4.58
CA ILE A 82 8.37 0.38 -4.86
C ILE A 82 7.92 -0.50 -6.04
N GLY A 83 8.83 -1.14 -6.74
CA GLY A 83 8.53 -1.98 -7.91
C GLY A 83 8.24 -1.18 -9.18
N ALA A 84 8.83 0.01 -9.34
CA ALA A 84 8.60 0.85 -10.52
C ALA A 84 9.15 0.25 -11.83
N PHE A 85 9.96 -0.81 -11.74
CA PHE A 85 10.53 -1.57 -12.87
C PHE A 85 9.91 -2.96 -13.05
N ARG A 86 8.71 -3.22 -12.50
CA ARG A 86 8.06 -4.55 -12.58
C ARG A 86 7.85 -5.06 -14.00
N PHE A 87 7.79 -4.18 -14.99
CA PHE A 87 7.68 -4.54 -16.41
C PHE A 87 8.91 -5.30 -16.93
N SER A 88 10.08 -5.19 -16.28
CA SER A 88 11.29 -5.89 -16.69
C SER A 88 11.28 -7.39 -16.38
N GLY A 89 10.31 -7.86 -15.57
CA GLY A 89 10.25 -9.26 -15.10
C GLY A 89 11.33 -9.65 -14.11
N LYS A 90 12.25 -8.73 -13.75
CA LYS A 90 13.32 -8.97 -12.76
C LYS A 90 12.80 -8.74 -11.34
N THR A 91 13.34 -9.49 -10.38
CA THR A 91 13.04 -9.28 -8.97
C THR A 91 13.68 -7.99 -8.45
N ARG A 92 13.12 -7.41 -7.38
CA ARG A 92 13.68 -6.20 -6.74
C ARG A 92 15.12 -6.41 -6.28
N GLN A 93 15.41 -7.58 -5.72
CA GLN A 93 16.75 -7.96 -5.28
C GLN A 93 17.73 -8.01 -6.45
N ALA A 94 17.32 -8.60 -7.58
CA ALA A 94 18.14 -8.63 -8.79
C ALA A 94 18.42 -7.23 -9.34
N LEU A 95 17.39 -6.34 -9.34
CA LEU A 95 17.55 -4.96 -9.76
C LEU A 95 18.47 -4.17 -8.82
N LEU A 96 18.35 -4.34 -7.49
CA LEU A 96 19.24 -3.70 -6.53
C LEU A 96 20.69 -4.16 -6.71
N TRP A 97 20.92 -5.43 -7.01
CA TRP A 97 22.23 -5.94 -7.33
C TRP A 97 22.79 -5.36 -8.63
N GLU A 98 21.95 -5.27 -9.67
CA GLU A 98 22.32 -4.65 -10.96
C GLU A 98 22.76 -3.19 -10.77
N VAL A 99 22.08 -2.42 -9.92
CA VAL A 99 22.53 -1.05 -9.54
C VAL A 99 23.93 -1.05 -8.97
N HIS A 100 24.24 -1.98 -8.05
CA HIS A 100 25.58 -2.05 -7.47
C HIS A 100 26.67 -2.36 -8.52
N GLN A 101 26.35 -3.20 -9.50
CA GLN A 101 27.28 -3.49 -10.59
C GLN A 101 27.49 -2.27 -11.51
N LEU A 102 26.39 -1.64 -11.96
CA LEU A 102 26.44 -0.47 -12.83
C LEU A 102 27.23 0.69 -12.20
N LEU A 103 27.05 0.93 -10.90
CA LEU A 103 27.74 2.02 -10.19
C LEU A 103 29.13 1.64 -9.70
N GLY A 104 29.38 0.36 -9.42
CA GLY A 104 30.70 -0.15 -9.03
C GLY A 104 31.72 -0.12 -10.19
N THR A 105 31.25 -0.32 -11.41
CA THR A 105 32.06 -0.23 -12.63
C THR A 105 32.34 1.23 -13.01
N ALA A 106 31.38 2.15 -12.79
CA ALA A 106 31.54 3.57 -13.07
C ALA A 106 32.67 4.25 -12.23
N LYS A 107 32.98 3.76 -11.05
CA LYS A 107 34.09 4.24 -10.22
C LYS A 107 35.48 3.74 -10.67
N LYS A 108 35.55 2.78 -11.59
CA LYS A 108 36.82 2.16 -12.05
C LYS A 108 37.23 2.50 -13.48
N SER A 109 36.41 3.17 -14.25
CA SER A 109 36.74 3.53 -15.64
C SER A 109 36.94 5.03 -15.79
N GLN A 110 38.21 5.46 -15.89
CA GLN A 110 38.53 6.60 -16.75
C GLN A 110 38.03 6.24 -18.16
N PRO A 111 37.48 7.20 -18.94
CA PRO A 111 36.96 6.93 -20.27
C PRO A 111 38.11 6.53 -21.21
N LYS A 112 38.43 5.27 -21.30
CA LYS A 112 39.06 4.72 -22.49
C LYS A 112 37.94 4.50 -23.48
N ALA A 113 38.03 5.16 -24.64
CA ALA A 113 37.15 4.93 -25.78
C ALA A 113 37.25 3.45 -26.15
N ASP A 114 36.35 2.66 -25.65
CA ASP A 114 36.19 1.25 -26.01
C ASP A 114 35.14 1.20 -27.14
N LEU A 115 35.58 0.79 -28.33
CA LEU A 115 34.71 0.65 -29.51
C LEU A 115 33.61 -0.42 -29.32
N PHE A 116 33.76 -1.26 -28.32
CA PHE A 116 32.82 -2.29 -27.89
C PHE A 116 32.33 -1.89 -26.51
N GLY A 117 31.08 -1.52 -26.35
CA GLY A 117 30.49 -1.13 -25.07
C GLY A 117 30.79 -2.12 -23.96
N PRO A 118 30.72 -1.71 -22.66
CA PRO A 118 31.10 -2.58 -21.56
C PRO A 118 30.30 -3.88 -21.61
N THR A 119 30.99 -5.01 -21.80
CA THR A 119 30.40 -6.35 -21.69
C THR A 119 29.96 -6.54 -20.26
N VAL A 120 28.64 -6.44 -20.04
CA VAL A 120 28.02 -6.76 -18.74
C VAL A 120 28.25 -8.24 -18.51
N LYS A 121 29.12 -8.57 -17.56
CA LYS A 121 29.28 -9.97 -17.13
C LYS A 121 27.96 -10.42 -16.51
N GLU A 122 27.27 -11.34 -17.15
CA GLU A 122 26.12 -12.00 -16.55
C GLU A 122 26.58 -12.83 -15.35
N PHE A 123 26.27 -12.34 -14.16
CA PHE A 123 26.41 -13.11 -12.94
C PHE A 123 25.12 -13.89 -12.69
N LYS A 124 25.21 -15.20 -12.62
CA LYS A 124 24.09 -16.02 -12.14
C LYS A 124 23.90 -15.73 -10.65
N LEU A 125 22.92 -14.89 -10.35
CA LEU A 125 22.52 -14.66 -8.96
C LEU A 125 21.92 -15.94 -8.38
N PRO A 126 22.24 -16.28 -7.12
CA PRO A 126 21.47 -17.31 -6.41
C PRO A 126 19.98 -16.89 -6.41
N LYS A 127 19.08 -17.86 -6.40
CA LYS A 127 17.64 -17.57 -6.21
C LYS A 127 17.51 -16.93 -4.83
N LEU A 128 17.32 -15.62 -4.83
CA LEU A 128 17.02 -14.86 -3.61
C LEU A 128 15.53 -15.05 -3.31
N ASP A 129 15.22 -15.51 -2.11
CA ASP A 129 13.85 -15.70 -1.68
C ASP A 129 13.10 -14.37 -1.76
N GLN A 130 11.96 -14.40 -2.48
CA GLN A 130 11.06 -13.27 -2.55
C GLN A 130 10.14 -13.35 -1.36
N ASN A 131 10.36 -12.49 -0.39
CA ASN A 131 9.41 -12.33 0.71
C ASN A 131 8.37 -11.26 0.35
N PRO A 132 7.11 -11.63 0.10
CA PRO A 132 6.05 -10.68 -0.25
C PRO A 132 5.83 -9.60 0.82
N LEU A 133 6.10 -9.90 2.10
CA LEU A 133 5.98 -8.93 3.19
C LEU A 133 6.96 -7.78 3.05
N LEU A 134 8.18 -8.02 2.56
CA LEU A 134 9.14 -6.94 2.32
C LEU A 134 8.60 -5.94 1.28
N GLU A 135 7.87 -6.42 0.27
CA GLU A 135 7.23 -5.56 -0.71
C GLU A 135 6.16 -4.67 -0.08
N ILE A 136 5.36 -5.24 0.81
CA ILE A 136 4.30 -4.52 1.52
C ILE A 136 4.89 -3.50 2.49
N LEU A 137 5.97 -3.86 3.20
CA LEU A 137 6.68 -2.93 4.06
C LEU A 137 7.28 -1.77 3.28
N ASP A 138 7.89 -2.04 2.13
CA ASP A 138 8.40 -1.00 1.22
C ASP A 138 7.28 -0.08 0.74
N GLN A 139 6.11 -0.61 0.39
CA GLN A 139 4.95 0.18 0.04
C GLN A 139 4.49 1.06 1.21
N ARG A 140 4.39 0.52 2.44
CA ARG A 140 4.04 1.30 3.63
C ARG A 140 5.05 2.41 3.93
N LEU A 141 6.33 2.16 3.77
CA LEU A 141 7.39 3.15 3.99
C LEU A 141 7.40 4.24 2.90
N ILE A 142 7.24 3.85 1.64
CA ILE A 142 7.38 4.78 0.50
C ILE A 142 6.06 5.50 0.19
N LEU A 143 4.91 4.82 0.25
CA LEU A 143 3.60 5.39 -0.07
C LEU A 143 2.77 5.78 1.15
N GLY A 144 3.16 5.33 2.35
CA GLY A 144 2.39 5.51 3.58
C GLY A 144 1.26 4.49 3.77
N PHE A 145 1.01 3.61 2.80
CA PHE A 145 -0.01 2.55 2.87
C PHE A 145 0.33 1.39 1.92
N PRO A 146 -0.17 0.17 2.20
CA PRO A 146 0.03 -0.98 1.33
C PRO A 146 -0.90 -0.92 0.12
N LEU A 147 -0.45 -1.51 -1.01
CA LEU A 147 -1.27 -1.66 -2.21
C LEU A 147 -2.15 -2.91 -2.17
N CYS A 148 -1.88 -3.86 -1.30
CA CYS A 148 -2.74 -5.01 -1.04
C CYS A 148 -3.92 -4.64 -0.13
N SER A 149 -4.82 -5.59 0.09
CA SER A 149 -5.87 -5.46 1.09
C SER A 149 -5.27 -5.39 2.50
N PRO A 150 -5.69 -4.45 3.36
CA PRO A 150 -5.21 -4.42 4.75
C PRO A 150 -5.52 -5.70 5.53
N PHE A 151 -6.52 -6.48 5.11
CA PHE A 151 -6.88 -7.76 5.74
C PHE A 151 -5.88 -8.87 5.45
N GLU A 152 -5.16 -8.80 4.33
CA GLU A 152 -4.07 -9.72 4.00
C GLU A 152 -2.86 -9.59 4.94
N LEU A 153 -2.78 -8.47 5.66
CA LEU A 153 -1.71 -8.20 6.63
C LEU A 153 -2.02 -8.67 8.04
N VAL A 154 -3.23 -9.13 8.30
CA VAL A 154 -3.61 -9.61 9.64
C VAL A 154 -2.92 -10.94 9.91
N LYS A 155 -2.12 -11.02 10.99
CA LYS A 155 -1.33 -12.20 11.36
C LYS A 155 -2.21 -13.44 11.57
N LYS A 156 -3.36 -13.26 12.20
CA LYS A 156 -4.33 -14.32 12.45
C LYS A 156 -5.74 -13.77 12.28
N MET A 157 -6.40 -14.18 11.20
CA MET A 157 -7.79 -13.81 10.99
C MET A 157 -8.68 -14.65 11.92
N PRO A 158 -9.62 -14.02 12.64
CA PRO A 158 -10.58 -14.75 13.47
C PRO A 158 -11.51 -15.63 12.63
N GLU A 159 -12.01 -16.68 13.25
CA GLU A 159 -13.03 -17.56 12.68
C GLU A 159 -14.44 -16.99 12.92
N GLU A 160 -15.44 -17.48 12.19
CA GLU A 160 -16.87 -17.15 12.34
C GLU A 160 -17.16 -15.64 12.24
N LEU A 161 -16.73 -15.01 11.14
CA LEU A 161 -17.01 -13.60 10.88
C LEU A 161 -18.38 -13.38 10.25
N THR A 162 -19.03 -12.31 10.67
CA THR A 162 -20.23 -11.74 10.03
C THR A 162 -19.81 -10.57 9.14
N PHE A 163 -20.25 -10.54 7.91
CA PHE A 163 -19.98 -9.44 6.98
C PHE A 163 -21.13 -8.44 6.96
N VAL A 164 -20.81 -7.19 6.62
CA VAL A 164 -21.75 -6.05 6.67
C VAL A 164 -23.00 -6.28 5.80
N ASN A 165 -22.85 -6.93 4.66
CA ASN A 165 -23.99 -7.27 3.78
C ASN A 165 -25.07 -8.16 4.46
N GLN A 166 -24.74 -8.85 5.55
CA GLN A 166 -25.66 -9.68 6.32
C GLN A 166 -26.37 -8.91 7.45
N PHE A 167 -25.95 -7.67 7.75
CA PHE A 167 -26.40 -6.97 8.96
C PHE A 167 -27.88 -6.57 8.94
N ASN A 168 -28.44 -6.32 7.78
CA ASN A 168 -29.88 -6.03 7.63
C ASN A 168 -30.76 -7.18 8.13
N GLU A 169 -30.29 -8.44 7.98
CA GLU A 169 -30.98 -9.64 8.46
C GLU A 169 -30.70 -9.95 9.94
N LEU A 170 -29.71 -9.27 10.50
CA LEU A 170 -29.22 -9.52 11.86
C LEU A 170 -29.52 -8.36 12.82
N VAL A 171 -30.45 -7.46 12.48
CA VAL A 171 -30.83 -6.35 13.36
C VAL A 171 -31.26 -6.88 14.74
N GLY A 172 -30.70 -6.28 15.78
CA GLY A 172 -30.92 -6.68 17.17
C GLY A 172 -30.11 -7.89 17.65
N LYS A 173 -29.33 -8.54 16.77
CA LYS A 173 -28.50 -9.71 17.11
C LYS A 173 -27.05 -9.31 17.39
N LYS A 174 -26.33 -10.20 18.09
CA LYS A 174 -24.89 -10.06 18.27
C LYS A 174 -24.17 -10.46 16.99
N VAL A 175 -23.17 -9.66 16.63
CA VAL A 175 -22.31 -9.90 15.46
C VAL A 175 -20.83 -9.84 15.86
N ARG A 176 -20.00 -10.52 15.07
CA ARG A 176 -18.54 -10.52 15.17
C ARG A 176 -17.98 -10.18 13.81
N MET A 177 -17.17 -9.14 13.70
CA MET A 177 -16.62 -8.74 12.42
C MET A 177 -15.16 -8.31 12.55
N VAL A 178 -14.47 -8.30 11.42
CA VAL A 178 -13.19 -7.60 11.28
C VAL A 178 -13.40 -6.42 10.35
N GLY A 179 -13.03 -5.23 10.80
CA GLY A 179 -13.11 -4.01 10.01
C GLY A 179 -11.79 -3.24 10.02
N TYR A 180 -11.43 -2.69 8.87
CA TYR A 180 -10.32 -1.73 8.78
C TYR A 180 -10.81 -0.34 9.16
N LEU A 181 -10.15 0.28 10.13
CA LEU A 181 -10.53 1.58 10.66
C LEU A 181 -10.22 2.71 9.67
N VAL A 182 -11.25 3.40 9.22
CA VAL A 182 -11.16 4.53 8.31
C VAL A 182 -11.06 5.85 9.07
N THR A 183 -12.00 6.10 9.99
CA THR A 183 -12.05 7.34 10.77
C THR A 183 -12.69 7.14 12.14
N ILE A 184 -12.40 8.08 13.04
CA ILE A 184 -12.98 8.14 14.38
C ILE A 184 -13.50 9.54 14.60
N LYS A 185 -14.75 9.65 15.08
CA LYS A 185 -15.34 10.90 15.54
C LYS A 185 -15.53 10.83 17.05
N ASN A 186 -14.91 11.75 17.76
CA ASN A 186 -15.08 11.90 19.20
C ASN A 186 -16.26 12.82 19.52
N THR A 187 -17.08 12.43 20.49
CA THR A 187 -18.19 13.24 20.97
C THR A 187 -18.34 13.06 22.49
N ARG A 188 -19.19 13.86 23.11
CA ARG A 188 -19.51 13.74 24.54
C ARG A 188 -21.01 13.49 24.70
N THR A 189 -21.35 12.58 25.59
CA THR A 189 -22.74 12.36 26.03
C THR A 189 -23.26 13.59 26.79
N SER A 190 -24.57 13.66 27.06
CA SER A 190 -25.19 14.67 27.91
C SER A 190 -24.51 14.79 29.29
N ASN A 191 -23.99 13.66 29.81
CA ASN A 191 -23.23 13.60 31.07
C ASN A 191 -21.73 13.89 30.89
N ARG A 192 -21.32 14.52 29.77
CA ARG A 192 -19.93 14.91 29.44
C ARG A 192 -18.93 13.74 29.38
N LYS A 193 -19.39 12.48 29.37
CA LYS A 193 -18.49 11.31 29.19
C LYS A 193 -18.13 11.16 27.71
N MET A 194 -16.90 10.68 27.46
CA MET A 194 -16.41 10.43 26.10
C MET A 194 -17.18 9.30 25.44
N MET A 195 -17.66 9.52 24.24
CA MET A 195 -18.27 8.56 23.34
C MET A 195 -17.59 8.67 21.97
N GLN A 196 -17.43 7.58 21.25
CA GLN A 196 -16.77 7.58 19.95
C GLN A 196 -17.63 6.89 18.90
N PHE A 197 -17.56 7.41 17.68
CA PHE A 197 -18.08 6.75 16.49
C PHE A 197 -16.88 6.32 15.65
N GLY A 198 -16.85 5.07 15.26
CA GLY A 198 -15.84 4.51 14.35
C GLY A 198 -16.48 4.14 13.03
N THR A 199 -15.91 4.60 11.93
CA THR A 199 -16.29 4.13 10.59
C THR A 199 -15.27 3.12 10.11
N PHE A 200 -15.73 1.94 9.73
CA PHE A 200 -14.92 0.83 9.27
C PHE A 200 -15.33 0.38 7.87
N VAL A 201 -14.43 -0.31 7.23
CA VAL A 201 -14.67 -1.06 5.99
C VAL A 201 -14.37 -2.52 6.27
N ASP A 202 -15.25 -3.44 5.83
CA ASP A 202 -15.01 -4.88 5.92
C ASP A 202 -14.15 -5.41 4.75
N ALA A 203 -13.84 -6.71 4.75
CA ALA A 203 -13.01 -7.33 3.71
C ALA A 203 -13.68 -7.34 2.32
N HIS A 204 -14.99 -7.17 2.24
CA HIS A 204 -15.74 -7.04 0.98
C HIS A 204 -15.85 -5.58 0.49
N GLY A 205 -15.30 -4.61 1.26
CA GLY A 205 -15.35 -3.20 0.92
C GLY A 205 -16.62 -2.49 1.38
N GLU A 206 -17.47 -3.15 2.16
CA GLU A 206 -18.70 -2.57 2.70
C GLU A 206 -18.42 -1.72 3.94
N TRP A 207 -19.12 -0.57 4.02
CA TRP A 207 -18.95 0.41 5.08
C TRP A 207 -19.90 0.14 6.24
N ILE A 208 -19.40 0.32 7.47
CA ILE A 208 -20.20 0.23 8.69
C ILE A 208 -19.78 1.28 9.70
N ASP A 209 -20.76 1.92 10.28
CA ASP A 209 -20.57 2.79 11.42
C ASP A 209 -20.78 2.03 12.72
N THR A 210 -19.93 2.34 13.69
CA THR A 210 -19.95 1.71 15.00
C THR A 210 -20.06 2.74 16.10
N VAL A 211 -20.80 2.40 17.14
CA VAL A 211 -21.04 3.27 18.30
C VAL A 211 -20.31 2.69 19.52
N HIS A 212 -19.43 3.48 20.10
CA HIS A 212 -18.64 3.12 21.27
C HIS A 212 -19.08 3.98 22.45
N PHE A 213 -19.88 3.40 23.34
CA PHE A 213 -20.32 4.07 24.55
C PHE A 213 -19.18 4.23 25.57
N PRO A 214 -19.30 5.15 26.55
CA PRO A 214 -18.23 5.49 27.47
C PRO A 214 -17.55 4.29 28.18
N PRO A 215 -18.27 3.24 28.61
CA PRO A 215 -17.63 2.07 29.22
C PRO A 215 -16.73 1.31 28.24
N VAL A 216 -17.13 1.25 26.98
CA VAL A 216 -16.37 0.57 25.91
C VAL A 216 -15.14 1.39 25.55
N VAL A 217 -15.29 2.72 25.39
CA VAL A 217 -14.16 3.62 25.14
C VAL A 217 -13.09 3.55 26.23
N ALA A 218 -13.51 3.46 27.48
CA ALA A 218 -12.58 3.36 28.62
C ALA A 218 -11.83 2.03 28.65
N ARG A 219 -12.51 0.92 28.27
CA ARG A 219 -11.94 -0.43 28.38
C ARG A 219 -11.20 -0.85 27.12
N TYR A 220 -11.68 -0.43 25.94
CA TYR A 220 -11.18 -0.83 24.63
C TYR A 220 -10.92 0.40 23.74
N PRO A 221 -9.88 1.19 24.05
CA PRO A 221 -9.58 2.40 23.29
C PRO A 221 -9.06 2.06 21.88
N PHE A 222 -9.32 2.93 20.92
CA PHE A 222 -8.68 2.85 19.60
C PHE A 222 -7.16 3.00 19.71
N ARG A 223 -6.41 2.18 18.94
CA ARG A 223 -4.95 2.15 18.92
C ARG A 223 -4.39 2.51 17.54
N GLY A 224 -4.95 3.56 16.91
CA GLY A 224 -4.55 4.01 15.58
C GLY A 224 -5.14 3.18 14.45
N LYS A 225 -4.69 3.43 13.23
CA LYS A 225 -5.15 2.73 12.01
C LYS A 225 -4.78 1.25 12.05
N GLY A 226 -5.57 0.43 11.37
CA GLY A 226 -5.38 -1.01 11.23
C GLY A 226 -6.70 -1.78 11.22
N CYS A 227 -6.60 -3.08 11.17
CA CYS A 227 -7.74 -3.98 11.28
C CYS A 227 -8.10 -4.20 12.75
N TYR A 228 -9.38 -4.24 13.03
CA TYR A 228 -9.93 -4.45 14.37
C TYR A 228 -10.92 -5.60 14.37
N TRP A 229 -10.82 -6.46 15.38
CA TRP A 229 -11.88 -7.34 15.80
C TRP A 229 -12.93 -6.51 16.54
N ILE A 230 -14.18 -6.67 16.16
CA ILE A 230 -15.30 -5.90 16.68
C ILE A 230 -16.40 -6.91 17.05
N GLU A 231 -16.85 -6.86 18.29
CA GLU A 231 -18.06 -7.55 18.71
C GLU A 231 -19.07 -6.52 19.18
N GLY A 232 -20.31 -6.71 18.82
CA GLY A 232 -21.37 -5.80 19.18
C GLY A 232 -22.75 -6.31 18.85
N LYS A 233 -23.73 -5.43 19.00
CA LYS A 233 -25.11 -5.66 18.63
C LYS A 233 -25.48 -4.75 17.46
N THR A 234 -26.07 -5.30 16.43
CA THR A 234 -26.61 -4.49 15.33
C THR A 234 -27.86 -3.73 15.79
N VAL A 235 -27.91 -2.47 15.48
CA VAL A 235 -29.04 -1.57 15.78
C VAL A 235 -29.39 -0.79 14.51
N GLU A 236 -30.67 -0.69 14.23
CA GLU A 236 -31.19 0.12 13.14
C GLU A 236 -31.73 1.44 13.69
N GLU A 237 -31.18 2.54 13.19
CA GLU A 237 -31.66 3.89 13.47
C GLU A 237 -31.80 4.67 12.17
N PHE A 238 -32.99 5.27 11.95
CA PHE A 238 -33.30 6.08 10.76
C PHE A 238 -33.06 5.35 9.42
N GLY A 239 -33.26 4.03 9.38
CA GLY A 239 -33.06 3.21 8.18
C GLY A 239 -31.59 2.80 7.92
N TYR A 240 -30.68 3.08 8.86
CA TYR A 240 -29.28 2.67 8.78
C TYR A 240 -28.94 1.69 9.89
N VAL A 241 -28.26 0.60 9.50
CA VAL A 241 -27.76 -0.37 10.48
C VAL A 241 -26.38 0.05 10.96
N THR A 242 -26.21 0.10 12.27
CA THR A 242 -24.94 0.40 12.97
C THR A 242 -24.61 -0.72 13.94
N VAL A 243 -23.41 -0.75 14.48
CA VAL A 243 -23.01 -1.70 15.51
C VAL A 243 -22.74 -0.99 16.83
N GLU A 244 -23.54 -1.28 17.85
CA GLU A 244 -23.22 -0.93 19.24
C GLU A 244 -22.14 -1.88 19.75
N VAL A 245 -20.91 -1.37 19.88
CA VAL A 245 -19.74 -2.17 20.21
C VAL A 245 -19.73 -2.54 21.69
N THR A 246 -19.47 -3.81 21.97
CA THR A 246 -19.25 -4.35 23.33
C THR A 246 -17.80 -4.74 23.57
N TYR A 247 -17.05 -5.08 22.48
CA TYR A 247 -15.65 -5.43 22.52
C TYR A 247 -14.94 -4.92 21.27
N LEU A 248 -13.72 -4.39 21.45
CA LEU A 248 -12.88 -3.91 20.35
C LEU A 248 -11.43 -4.31 20.63
N GLN A 249 -10.76 -4.92 19.67
CA GLN A 249 -9.35 -5.24 19.73
C GLN A 249 -8.68 -4.97 18.39
N LYS A 250 -7.59 -4.20 18.39
CA LYS A 250 -6.73 -4.09 17.21
C LYS A 250 -6.04 -5.42 16.98
N LEU A 251 -6.12 -5.92 15.74
CA LEU A 251 -5.42 -7.12 15.31
C LEU A 251 -3.96 -6.80 14.99
N ASP A 252 -3.10 -7.78 15.24
CA ASP A 252 -1.68 -7.67 14.93
C ASP A 252 -1.45 -7.87 13.44
N ASP A 253 -0.64 -6.99 12.85
CA ASP A 253 -0.15 -7.14 11.50
C ASP A 253 0.98 -8.18 11.47
N LEU A 254 1.12 -8.88 10.33
CA LEU A 254 2.28 -9.72 10.03
C LEU A 254 3.57 -8.90 10.17
N GLN A 255 4.58 -9.50 10.78
CA GLN A 255 5.93 -8.95 10.92
C GLN A 255 6.90 -9.74 10.03
N VAL A 256 8.05 -9.13 9.71
CA VAL A 256 9.10 -9.81 8.89
C VAL A 256 9.58 -11.10 9.54
N GLU A 257 9.53 -11.16 10.87
CA GLU A 257 9.93 -12.33 11.69
C GLU A 257 8.90 -13.48 11.64
N ASP A 258 7.73 -13.24 11.08
CA ASP A 258 6.63 -14.22 10.98
C ASP A 258 6.69 -15.08 9.69
N VAL A 259 7.73 -14.86 8.82
CA VAL A 259 7.81 -15.48 7.47
C VAL A 259 9.16 -16.12 7.22
#